data_3001a54d57b58c6f45786dfbf5491d0f
#
_entry.id   3001a54d57b58c6f45786dfbf5491d0f
#
_cell.length_a   1.000
_cell.length_b   1.000
_cell.length_c   1.000
_cell.angle_alpha   90.00
_cell.angle_beta   90.00
_cell.angle_gamma   90.00
#
_symmetry.space_group_name_H-M   'P 1'
#
loop_
_entity.id
_entity.type
_entity.pdbx_description
1 polymer ?
#
loop_
_entity_poly.entity_id
_entity_poly.type
_entity_poly.pdbx_seq_one_letter_code
_entity_poly.pdbx_strand_id
1 'polypeptide(L)'
;MTEQAVVSIGVGAAIGPELVGRLAPAIEEAGFHGLWVNDIPGADSLAVLAAAARSTARLILAAGVIPVDRRSADQIAATVHERGLPQERLMLGIGSGGATVGALQLVGDAAAELRGRLTARIVVGAVGPKMRQLAVDRSDGVLLSWLRPDVAAEQAAQARAAASDPHVALYVRTALDPLARDRMDAEMRRYAAIPSYGANFARQGAVAAETVLDAGAHPVAERLASYRAGVDEVVLRAITPADTLEDYLSFVAHAAALL
;
A
#
# COMPACT_ATOMS: atom_id res chain seq x y z
N MET A 1 16.48 7.80 -19.60
CA MET A 1 16.67 7.50 -18.16
C MET A 1 15.27 7.18 -17.64
N THR A 2 14.99 5.97 -17.25
CA THR A 2 13.73 5.62 -16.56
C THR A 2 13.73 6.36 -15.23
N GLU A 3 12.69 7.15 -14.98
CA GLU A 3 12.50 7.83 -13.72
C GLU A 3 12.41 6.76 -12.60
N GLN A 4 13.17 6.97 -11.54
CA GLN A 4 13.23 6.00 -10.44
C GLN A 4 11.93 6.10 -9.63
N ALA A 5 11.35 4.96 -9.21
CA ALA A 5 10.10 4.93 -8.44
C ALA A 5 10.14 5.88 -7.25
N VAL A 6 9.03 6.57 -7.00
CA VAL A 6 8.85 7.33 -5.76
C VAL A 6 8.71 6.39 -4.57
N VAL A 7 9.02 6.89 -3.37
CA VAL A 7 8.93 6.09 -2.13
C VAL A 7 7.93 6.72 -1.19
N SER A 8 7.06 5.88 -0.65
CA SER A 8 6.03 6.25 0.33
C SER A 8 6.14 5.42 1.60
N ILE A 9 5.59 5.92 2.69
CA ILE A 9 5.48 5.20 3.96
C ILE A 9 4.11 4.55 4.09
N GLY A 10 4.06 3.30 4.53
CA GLY A 10 2.82 2.56 4.80
C GLY A 10 2.66 2.25 6.28
N VAL A 11 1.46 2.46 6.84
CA VAL A 11 1.11 2.13 8.22
C VAL A 11 -0.22 1.39 8.29
N GLY A 12 -0.51 0.72 9.41
CA GLY A 12 -1.84 0.16 9.66
C GLY A 12 -2.80 1.20 10.23
N ALA A 13 -4.10 1.11 9.93
CA ALA A 13 -5.10 2.04 10.47
C ALA A 13 -5.22 2.00 12.00
N ALA A 14 -4.70 0.95 12.66
CA ALA A 14 -4.60 0.89 14.12
C ALA A 14 -3.74 1.98 14.74
N ILE A 15 -2.89 2.66 13.96
CA ILE A 15 -2.12 3.83 14.40
C ILE A 15 -3.02 4.95 14.95
N GLY A 16 -4.24 5.05 14.45
CA GLY A 16 -5.22 6.03 14.87
C GLY A 16 -4.96 7.46 14.37
N PRO A 17 -6.00 8.32 14.37
CA PRO A 17 -5.91 9.69 13.87
C PRO A 17 -4.96 10.60 14.66
N GLU A 18 -4.85 10.39 15.98
CA GLU A 18 -4.01 11.24 16.84
C GLU A 18 -2.52 11.04 16.52
N LEU A 19 -2.07 9.78 16.50
CA LEU A 19 -0.66 9.49 16.25
C LEU A 19 -0.27 9.85 14.82
N VAL A 20 -1.12 9.54 13.83
CA VAL A 20 -0.81 9.87 12.44
C VAL A 20 -0.75 11.38 12.18
N GLY A 21 -1.59 12.19 12.88
CA GLY A 21 -1.55 13.64 12.77
C GLY A 21 -0.20 14.23 13.20
N ARG A 22 0.54 13.53 14.08
CA ARG A 22 1.90 13.87 14.51
C ARG A 22 2.99 13.27 13.62
N LEU A 23 2.74 12.11 13.03
CA LEU A 23 3.68 11.41 12.18
C LEU A 23 3.72 11.97 10.74
N ALA A 24 2.57 12.30 10.17
CA ALA A 24 2.46 12.69 8.76
C ALA A 24 3.31 13.91 8.38
N PRO A 25 3.43 14.96 9.20
CA PRO A 25 4.37 16.06 8.92
C PRO A 25 5.83 15.60 8.78
N ALA A 26 6.28 14.69 9.64
CA ALA A 26 7.65 14.17 9.55
C ALA A 26 7.90 13.36 8.27
N ILE A 27 6.88 12.62 7.79
CA ILE A 27 6.94 11.91 6.51
C ILE A 27 7.06 12.91 5.35
N GLU A 28 6.26 13.99 5.38
CA GLU A 28 6.29 15.04 4.36
C GLU A 28 7.62 15.81 4.36
N GLU A 29 8.12 16.18 5.54
CA GLU A 29 9.40 16.88 5.72
C GLU A 29 10.60 16.03 5.29
N ALA A 30 10.54 14.72 5.51
CA ALA A 30 11.56 13.78 5.08
C ALA A 30 11.56 13.53 3.55
N GLY A 31 10.62 14.12 2.79
CA GLY A 31 10.59 14.06 1.33
C GLY A 31 9.94 12.81 0.75
N PHE A 32 9.22 12.04 1.54
CA PHE A 32 8.45 10.90 1.01
C PHE A 32 7.28 11.37 0.14
N HIS A 33 6.96 10.58 -0.86
CA HIS A 33 5.88 10.89 -1.81
C HIS A 33 4.50 10.83 -1.14
N GLY A 34 4.25 9.83 -0.30
CA GLY A 34 2.93 9.63 0.27
C GLY A 34 2.91 8.85 1.58
N LEU A 35 1.74 8.85 2.18
CA LEU A 35 1.36 8.01 3.32
C LEU A 35 0.23 7.07 2.90
N TRP A 36 0.50 5.78 2.97
CA TRP A 36 -0.47 4.72 2.73
C TRP A 36 -0.98 4.13 4.05
N VAL A 37 -2.29 3.95 4.16
CA VAL A 37 -2.92 3.38 5.35
C VAL A 37 -3.67 2.10 5.01
N ASN A 38 -3.25 0.96 5.60
CA ASN A 38 -3.99 -0.29 5.47
C ASN A 38 -5.28 -0.24 6.30
N ASP A 39 -6.42 -0.45 5.66
CA ASP A 39 -7.69 -0.66 6.36
C ASP A 39 -7.72 -2.06 6.99
N ILE A 40 -8.04 -2.12 8.27
CA ILE A 40 -8.09 -3.37 9.03
C ILE A 40 -9.39 -3.44 9.86
N PRO A 41 -9.88 -4.63 10.23
CA PRO A 41 -11.05 -4.75 11.10
C PRO A 41 -10.90 -3.93 12.39
N GLY A 42 -11.92 -3.16 12.73
CA GLY A 42 -11.95 -2.34 13.96
C GLY A 42 -11.23 -0.99 13.85
N ALA A 43 -10.65 -0.64 12.70
CA ALA A 43 -10.02 0.66 12.47
C ALA A 43 -10.51 1.28 11.15
N ASP A 44 -10.42 2.61 11.04
CA ASP A 44 -10.92 3.39 9.88
C ASP A 44 -9.77 4.14 9.21
N SER A 45 -9.31 3.61 8.09
CA SER A 45 -8.23 4.21 7.29
C SER A 45 -8.56 5.62 6.81
N LEU A 46 -9.82 5.90 6.45
CA LEU A 46 -10.22 7.25 6.01
C LEU A 46 -10.23 8.27 7.16
N ALA A 47 -10.48 7.84 8.42
CA ALA A 47 -10.32 8.70 9.58
C ALA A 47 -8.85 9.08 9.82
N VAL A 48 -7.97 8.09 9.66
CA VAL A 48 -6.52 8.29 9.76
C VAL A 48 -6.02 9.23 8.66
N LEU A 49 -6.42 9.00 7.40
CA LEU A 49 -6.06 9.87 6.28
C LEU A 49 -6.59 11.30 6.43
N ALA A 50 -7.81 11.48 6.97
CA ALA A 50 -8.33 12.81 7.25
C ALA A 50 -7.51 13.56 8.31
N ALA A 51 -6.94 12.87 9.30
CA ALA A 51 -6.03 13.48 10.26
C ALA A 51 -4.70 13.88 9.62
N ALA A 52 -4.12 13.02 8.78
CA ALA A 52 -2.93 13.33 8.01
C ALA A 52 -3.15 14.52 7.06
N ALA A 53 -4.34 14.59 6.42
CA ALA A 53 -4.71 15.67 5.51
C ALA A 53 -4.65 17.05 6.18
N ARG A 54 -5.06 17.13 7.44
CA ARG A 54 -5.06 18.39 8.21
C ARG A 54 -3.67 18.86 8.63
N SER A 55 -2.70 17.97 8.66
CA SER A 55 -1.34 18.26 9.12
C SER A 55 -0.29 18.29 8.01
N THR A 56 -0.70 18.06 6.75
CA THR A 56 0.19 18.05 5.58
C THR A 56 -0.40 18.82 4.41
N ALA A 57 0.45 19.36 3.54
CA ALA A 57 0.04 20.17 2.39
C ALA A 57 0.22 19.46 1.03
N ARG A 58 1.23 18.62 0.90
CA ARG A 58 1.65 18.02 -0.38
C ARG A 58 1.61 16.51 -0.40
N LEU A 59 1.67 15.87 0.79
CA LEU A 59 1.76 14.42 0.95
C LEU A 59 0.58 13.73 0.26
N ILE A 60 0.86 12.79 -0.62
CA ILE A 60 -0.19 11.94 -1.17
C ILE A 60 -0.75 11.06 -0.06
N LEU A 61 -2.06 10.99 0.02
CA LEU A 61 -2.79 10.26 1.05
C LEU A 61 -3.45 9.03 0.41
N ALA A 62 -3.06 7.83 0.83
CA ALA A 62 -3.52 6.63 0.16
C ALA A 62 -4.06 5.56 1.11
N ALA A 63 -5.15 4.90 0.72
CA ALA A 63 -5.66 3.71 1.39
C ALA A 63 -5.18 2.44 0.67
N GLY A 64 -4.67 1.49 1.39
CA GLY A 64 -4.14 0.28 0.75
C GLY A 64 -4.39 -1.00 1.52
N VAL A 65 -5.55 -1.63 1.38
CA VAL A 65 -6.76 -1.32 0.60
C VAL A 65 -7.98 -1.23 1.51
N ILE A 66 -9.02 -0.55 1.06
CA ILE A 66 -10.34 -0.59 1.70
C ILE A 66 -11.08 -1.82 1.16
N PRO A 67 -11.52 -2.77 2.01
CA PRO A 67 -12.26 -3.95 1.58
C PRO A 67 -13.70 -3.61 1.22
N VAL A 68 -14.07 -3.79 -0.06
CA VAL A 68 -15.40 -3.41 -0.56
C VAL A 68 -16.51 -4.38 -0.17
N ASP A 69 -16.17 -5.53 0.39
CA ASP A 69 -17.11 -6.44 1.05
C ASP A 69 -17.60 -5.94 2.42
N ARG A 70 -16.82 -5.04 3.05
CA ARG A 70 -17.14 -4.45 4.36
C ARG A 70 -17.61 -3.01 4.27
N ARG A 71 -17.22 -2.29 3.23
CA ARG A 71 -17.56 -0.88 3.04
C ARG A 71 -17.87 -0.63 1.57
N SER A 72 -19.14 -0.36 1.24
CA SER A 72 -19.56 -0.14 -0.15
C SER A 72 -18.93 1.11 -0.77
N ALA A 73 -18.89 1.16 -2.10
CA ALA A 73 -18.38 2.33 -2.84
C ALA A 73 -19.14 3.61 -2.46
N ASP A 74 -20.46 3.54 -2.27
CA ASP A 74 -21.28 4.66 -1.79
C ASP A 74 -20.82 5.16 -0.42
N GLN A 75 -20.60 4.25 0.54
CA GLN A 75 -20.11 4.59 1.89
C GLN A 75 -18.70 5.18 1.86
N ILE A 76 -17.82 4.69 0.98
CA ILE A 76 -16.47 5.23 0.79
C ILE A 76 -16.58 6.67 0.27
N ALA A 77 -17.34 6.89 -0.82
CA ALA A 77 -17.50 8.20 -1.43
C ALA A 77 -18.15 9.21 -0.47
N ALA A 78 -19.21 8.81 0.23
CA ALA A 78 -19.84 9.64 1.26
C ALA A 78 -18.83 10.06 2.34
N THR A 79 -18.03 9.11 2.85
CA THR A 79 -17.00 9.41 3.87
C THR A 79 -15.90 10.35 3.37
N VAL A 80 -15.47 10.21 2.11
CA VAL A 80 -14.50 11.13 1.48
C VAL A 80 -15.02 12.57 1.51
N HIS A 81 -16.28 12.76 1.11
CA HIS A 81 -16.92 14.08 1.12
C HIS A 81 -17.17 14.61 2.54
N GLU A 82 -17.74 13.80 3.42
CA GLU A 82 -18.05 14.18 4.81
C GLU A 82 -16.82 14.60 5.60
N ARG A 83 -15.68 13.94 5.35
CA ARG A 83 -14.40 14.26 6.03
C ARG A 83 -13.60 15.32 5.32
N GLY A 84 -14.04 15.82 4.16
CA GLY A 84 -13.32 16.82 3.37
C GLY A 84 -11.94 16.35 2.93
N LEU A 85 -11.80 15.08 2.55
CA LEU A 85 -10.52 14.55 2.07
C LEU A 85 -10.11 15.24 0.75
N PRO A 86 -8.87 15.73 0.62
CA PRO A 86 -8.41 16.46 -0.57
C PRO A 86 -8.21 15.49 -1.74
N GLN A 87 -9.18 15.44 -2.64
CA GLN A 87 -9.23 14.42 -3.70
C GLN A 87 -8.08 14.53 -4.70
N GLU A 88 -7.52 15.70 -4.90
CA GLU A 88 -6.38 15.98 -5.79
C GLU A 88 -5.07 15.29 -5.35
N ARG A 89 -4.98 14.93 -4.07
CA ARG A 89 -3.86 14.17 -3.50
C ARG A 89 -4.31 12.91 -2.76
N LEU A 90 -5.51 12.40 -3.11
CA LEU A 90 -6.08 11.19 -2.53
C LEU A 90 -6.00 10.03 -3.53
N MET A 91 -5.52 8.88 -3.07
CA MET A 91 -5.54 7.61 -3.80
C MET A 91 -6.29 6.55 -2.98
N LEU A 92 -7.37 6.03 -3.53
CA LEU A 92 -8.18 5.02 -2.87
C LEU A 92 -7.88 3.63 -3.44
N GLY A 93 -7.06 2.88 -2.73
CA GLY A 93 -6.89 1.46 -2.99
C GLY A 93 -8.07 0.68 -2.44
N ILE A 94 -8.72 -0.09 -3.30
CA ILE A 94 -9.81 -0.99 -2.94
C ILE A 94 -9.45 -2.45 -3.17
N GLY A 95 -10.11 -3.35 -2.47
CA GLY A 95 -9.86 -4.80 -2.62
C GLY A 95 -11.06 -5.62 -2.20
N SER A 96 -11.04 -6.91 -2.54
CA SER A 96 -12.17 -7.82 -2.31
C SER A 96 -12.42 -8.19 -0.84
N GLY A 97 -11.50 -7.84 0.07
CA GLY A 97 -11.60 -8.27 1.47
C GLY A 97 -11.62 -9.78 1.61
N GLY A 98 -12.63 -10.30 2.30
CA GLY A 98 -12.89 -11.73 2.49
C GLY A 98 -13.79 -12.37 1.43
N ALA A 99 -14.25 -11.61 0.43
CA ALA A 99 -15.12 -12.15 -0.61
C ALA A 99 -14.38 -13.20 -1.47
N THR A 100 -14.92 -14.42 -1.49
CA THR A 100 -14.40 -15.54 -2.29
C THR A 100 -15.20 -15.80 -3.55
N VAL A 101 -16.51 -15.48 -3.53
CA VAL A 101 -17.43 -15.61 -4.66
C VAL A 101 -17.76 -14.24 -5.21
N GLY A 102 -17.71 -14.06 -6.52
CA GLY A 102 -18.04 -12.78 -7.18
C GLY A 102 -17.04 -11.65 -6.90
N ALA A 103 -15.87 -11.95 -6.32
CA ALA A 103 -14.87 -10.94 -5.92
C ALA A 103 -14.45 -9.99 -7.06
N LEU A 104 -14.27 -10.51 -8.28
CA LEU A 104 -13.92 -9.69 -9.44
C LEU A 104 -15.04 -8.69 -9.79
N GLN A 105 -16.27 -9.17 -9.84
CA GLN A 105 -17.41 -8.30 -10.14
C GLN A 105 -17.57 -7.23 -9.04
N LEU A 106 -17.56 -7.65 -7.77
CA LEU A 106 -17.67 -6.75 -6.62
C LEU A 106 -16.65 -5.61 -6.66
N VAL A 107 -15.38 -5.93 -6.92
CA VAL A 107 -14.31 -4.92 -7.00
C VAL A 107 -14.46 -4.07 -8.26
N GLY A 108 -14.81 -4.67 -9.40
CA GLY A 108 -15.00 -3.95 -10.66
C GLY A 108 -16.15 -2.95 -10.61
N ASP A 109 -17.27 -3.34 -10.02
CA ASP A 109 -18.45 -2.45 -9.84
C ASP A 109 -18.11 -1.31 -8.87
N ALA A 110 -17.42 -1.61 -7.77
CA ALA A 110 -16.98 -0.59 -6.81
C ALA A 110 -15.98 0.39 -7.44
N ALA A 111 -15.05 -0.07 -8.25
CA ALA A 111 -14.09 0.80 -8.94
C ALA A 111 -14.80 1.75 -9.91
N ALA A 112 -15.74 1.23 -10.71
CA ALA A 112 -16.52 2.03 -11.64
C ALA A 112 -17.39 3.09 -10.92
N GLU A 113 -18.05 2.70 -9.83
CA GLU A 113 -18.87 3.60 -9.03
C GLU A 113 -18.03 4.72 -8.40
N LEU A 114 -16.89 4.39 -7.76
CA LEU A 114 -16.00 5.38 -7.15
C LEU A 114 -15.45 6.37 -8.18
N ARG A 115 -15.02 5.91 -9.35
CA ARG A 115 -14.54 6.77 -10.45
C ARG A 115 -15.64 7.68 -11.01
N GLY A 116 -16.90 7.27 -10.92
CA GLY A 116 -18.05 8.11 -11.31
C GLY A 116 -18.40 9.19 -10.28
N ARG A 117 -17.95 9.07 -9.03
CA ARG A 117 -18.31 9.93 -7.90
C ARG A 117 -17.20 10.81 -7.37
N LEU A 118 -15.96 10.41 -7.58
CA LEU A 118 -14.76 11.04 -7.03
C LEU A 118 -13.78 11.41 -8.13
N THR A 119 -13.00 12.45 -7.90
CA THR A 119 -11.84 12.81 -8.74
C THR A 119 -10.53 12.22 -8.20
N ALA A 120 -10.57 11.59 -7.03
CA ALA A 120 -9.46 10.85 -6.46
C ALA A 120 -9.07 9.66 -7.35
N ARG A 121 -7.78 9.30 -7.37
CA ARG A 121 -7.32 8.09 -8.06
C ARG A 121 -7.85 6.84 -7.37
N ILE A 122 -8.33 5.89 -8.16
CA ILE A 122 -8.80 4.59 -7.68
C ILE A 122 -7.82 3.51 -8.15
N VAL A 123 -7.19 2.79 -7.22
CA VAL A 123 -6.34 1.65 -7.52
C VAL A 123 -6.90 0.37 -6.93
N VAL A 124 -6.60 -0.78 -7.53
CA VAL A 124 -7.09 -2.07 -7.06
C VAL A 124 -5.95 -2.90 -6.49
N GLY A 125 -6.11 -3.36 -5.26
CA GLY A 125 -5.21 -4.34 -4.65
C GLY A 125 -5.33 -5.71 -5.30
N ALA A 126 -4.25 -6.21 -5.88
CA ALA A 126 -4.28 -7.41 -6.69
C ALA A 126 -3.16 -8.40 -6.33
N VAL A 127 -3.55 -9.55 -5.79
CA VAL A 127 -2.64 -10.66 -5.50
C VAL A 127 -2.59 -11.68 -6.65
N GLY A 128 -3.73 -11.92 -7.30
CA GLY A 128 -3.85 -12.89 -8.37
C GLY A 128 -3.93 -12.27 -9.77
N PRO A 129 -3.61 -13.02 -10.84
CA PRO A 129 -3.55 -12.50 -12.21
C PRO A 129 -4.89 -11.94 -12.72
N LYS A 130 -6.02 -12.57 -12.38
CA LYS A 130 -7.34 -12.08 -12.80
C LYS A 130 -7.67 -10.72 -12.16
N MET A 131 -7.29 -10.52 -10.89
CA MET A 131 -7.51 -9.24 -10.22
C MET A 131 -6.56 -8.17 -10.75
N ARG A 132 -5.32 -8.52 -11.14
CA ARG A 132 -4.41 -7.58 -11.82
C ARG A 132 -4.96 -7.13 -13.17
N GLN A 133 -5.52 -8.05 -13.96
CA GLN A 133 -6.16 -7.69 -15.23
C GLN A 133 -7.35 -6.74 -14.98
N LEU A 134 -8.21 -7.05 -14.01
CA LEU A 134 -9.32 -6.18 -13.64
C LEU A 134 -8.83 -4.78 -13.20
N ALA A 135 -7.76 -4.71 -12.40
CA ALA A 135 -7.18 -3.43 -11.97
C ALA A 135 -6.80 -2.56 -13.17
N VAL A 136 -6.12 -3.14 -14.14
CA VAL A 136 -5.70 -2.46 -15.37
C VAL A 136 -6.89 -2.02 -16.23
N ASP A 137 -7.93 -2.86 -16.32
CA ASP A 137 -9.10 -2.61 -17.18
C ASP A 137 -10.09 -1.60 -16.56
N ARG A 138 -10.14 -1.49 -15.22
CA ARG A 138 -11.27 -0.83 -14.52
C ARG A 138 -10.87 0.26 -13.54
N SER A 139 -9.57 0.48 -13.31
CA SER A 139 -9.08 1.46 -12.35
C SER A 139 -7.90 2.28 -12.89
N ASP A 140 -7.37 3.18 -12.08
CA ASP A 140 -6.25 4.05 -12.46
C ASP A 140 -4.89 3.39 -12.16
N GLY A 141 -4.90 2.14 -11.65
CA GLY A 141 -3.67 1.42 -11.35
C GLY A 141 -3.84 0.18 -10.47
N VAL A 142 -2.72 -0.42 -10.13
CA VAL A 142 -2.68 -1.65 -9.36
C VAL A 142 -1.79 -1.49 -8.13
N LEU A 143 -2.26 -1.97 -6.98
CA LEU A 143 -1.46 -2.11 -5.77
C LEU A 143 -1.03 -3.58 -5.63
N LEU A 144 0.24 -3.82 -5.86
CA LEU A 144 0.91 -5.11 -5.70
C LEU A 144 1.39 -5.32 -4.26
N SER A 145 1.61 -6.56 -3.87
CA SER A 145 2.08 -6.88 -2.52
C SER A 145 2.72 -8.27 -2.47
N TRP A 146 3.71 -8.45 -1.61
CA TRP A 146 4.39 -9.72 -1.39
C TRP A 146 5.01 -10.30 -2.66
N LEU A 147 5.85 -9.52 -3.33
CA LEU A 147 6.57 -9.89 -4.53
C LEU A 147 8.08 -9.70 -4.34
N ARG A 148 8.87 -10.56 -4.99
CA ARG A 148 10.30 -10.30 -5.20
C ARG A 148 10.48 -9.15 -6.20
N PRO A 149 11.64 -8.45 -6.19
CA PRO A 149 11.87 -7.32 -7.09
C PRO A 149 11.70 -7.65 -8.57
N ASP A 150 12.25 -8.78 -9.02
CA ASP A 150 12.15 -9.25 -10.41
C ASP A 150 10.71 -9.51 -10.85
N VAL A 151 9.92 -10.17 -9.99
CA VAL A 151 8.51 -10.45 -10.26
C VAL A 151 7.65 -9.18 -10.21
N ALA A 152 7.98 -8.23 -9.32
CA ALA A 152 7.31 -6.95 -9.27
C ALA A 152 7.53 -6.15 -10.58
N ALA A 153 8.77 -6.12 -11.07
CA ALA A 153 9.12 -5.49 -12.34
C ALA A 153 8.39 -6.12 -13.54
N GLU A 154 8.33 -7.46 -13.57
CA GLU A 154 7.59 -8.18 -14.61
C GLU A 154 6.09 -7.83 -14.58
N GLN A 155 5.45 -7.86 -13.40
CA GLN A 155 4.03 -7.55 -13.28
C GLN A 155 3.73 -6.08 -13.59
N ALA A 156 4.62 -5.16 -13.27
CA ALA A 156 4.51 -3.76 -13.66
C ALA A 156 4.62 -3.58 -15.17
N ALA A 157 5.57 -4.26 -15.81
CA ALA A 157 5.69 -4.25 -17.27
C ALA A 157 4.44 -4.81 -17.96
N GLN A 158 3.85 -5.88 -17.43
CA GLN A 158 2.57 -6.42 -17.92
C GLN A 158 1.42 -5.41 -17.78
N ALA A 159 1.32 -4.70 -16.65
CA ALA A 159 0.31 -3.66 -16.46
C ALA A 159 0.46 -2.52 -17.46
N ARG A 160 1.68 -2.01 -17.65
CA ARG A 160 1.99 -0.93 -18.62
C ARG A 160 1.76 -1.34 -20.07
N ALA A 161 1.93 -2.62 -20.40
CA ALA A 161 1.63 -3.14 -21.74
C ALA A 161 0.12 -3.24 -22.01
N ALA A 162 -0.70 -3.36 -20.97
CA ALA A 162 -2.14 -3.59 -21.07
C ALA A 162 -2.98 -2.31 -20.96
N ALA A 163 -2.45 -1.22 -20.40
CA ALA A 163 -3.15 0.06 -20.27
C ALA A 163 -2.24 1.25 -20.53
N SER A 164 -2.87 2.38 -20.85
CA SER A 164 -2.17 3.65 -20.97
C SER A 164 -1.97 4.25 -19.58
N ASP A 165 -0.71 4.35 -19.15
CA ASP A 165 -0.26 4.99 -17.92
C ASP A 165 -0.91 4.49 -16.60
N PRO A 166 -0.93 3.18 -16.33
CA PRO A 166 -1.44 2.66 -15.07
C PRO A 166 -0.44 2.95 -13.95
N HIS A 167 -0.90 3.46 -12.80
CA HIS A 167 -0.04 3.60 -11.64
C HIS A 167 0.21 2.24 -10.98
N VAL A 168 1.46 1.82 -10.87
CA VAL A 168 1.85 0.55 -10.25
C VAL A 168 2.56 0.81 -8.93
N ALA A 169 1.83 0.65 -7.83
CA ALA A 169 2.38 0.72 -6.49
C ALA A 169 2.67 -0.69 -5.93
N LEU A 170 3.72 -0.80 -5.13
CA LEU A 170 4.10 -2.05 -4.47
C LEU A 170 4.25 -1.86 -2.96
N TYR A 171 3.47 -2.59 -2.18
CA TYR A 171 3.67 -2.72 -0.73
C TYR A 171 4.79 -3.68 -0.41
N VAL A 172 5.83 -3.19 0.27
CA VAL A 172 6.94 -3.99 0.77
C VAL A 172 6.98 -3.89 2.30
N ARG A 173 6.76 -5.01 3.02
CA ARG A 173 6.94 -5.03 4.48
C ARG A 173 8.38 -4.74 4.80
N THR A 174 8.59 -3.77 5.69
CA THR A 174 9.92 -3.21 5.94
C THR A 174 10.16 -3.11 7.44
N ALA A 175 11.20 -3.77 7.93
CA ALA A 175 11.71 -3.65 9.28
C ALA A 175 13.12 -3.07 9.24
N LEU A 176 13.31 -1.87 9.77
CA LEU A 176 14.61 -1.17 9.80
C LEU A 176 15.26 -1.22 11.19
N ASP A 177 14.50 -1.65 12.21
CA ASP A 177 14.99 -1.88 13.57
C ASP A 177 15.05 -3.39 13.83
N PRO A 178 16.20 -3.95 14.29
CA PRO A 178 16.31 -5.37 14.63
C PRO A 178 15.27 -5.83 15.69
N LEU A 179 14.82 -4.96 16.57
CA LEU A 179 13.80 -5.26 17.57
C LEU A 179 12.41 -5.56 16.97
N ALA A 180 12.18 -5.17 15.70
CA ALA A 180 10.94 -5.48 14.99
C ALA A 180 10.92 -6.91 14.38
N ARG A 181 11.99 -7.69 14.51
CA ARG A 181 12.17 -9.00 13.88
C ARG A 181 11.03 -9.97 14.17
N ASP A 182 10.67 -10.16 15.43
CA ASP A 182 9.62 -11.10 15.82
C ASP A 182 8.26 -10.72 15.23
N ARG A 183 7.99 -9.41 15.10
CA ARG A 183 6.77 -8.89 14.48
C ARG A 183 6.78 -9.11 12.96
N MET A 184 7.92 -8.92 12.31
CA MET A 184 8.09 -9.23 10.89
C MET A 184 7.85 -10.73 10.63
N ASP A 185 8.44 -11.61 11.44
CA ASP A 185 8.26 -13.05 11.34
C ASP A 185 6.79 -13.46 11.56
N ALA A 186 6.11 -12.85 12.51
CA ALA A 186 4.68 -13.08 12.75
C ALA A 186 3.82 -12.62 11.56
N GLU A 187 4.13 -11.47 10.96
CA GLU A 187 3.46 -10.95 9.77
C GLU A 187 3.66 -11.90 8.58
N MET A 188 4.87 -12.35 8.33
CA MET A 188 5.20 -13.31 7.26
C MET A 188 4.44 -14.63 7.42
N ARG A 189 4.42 -15.21 8.63
CA ARG A 189 3.66 -16.44 8.91
C ARG A 189 2.16 -16.24 8.70
N ARG A 190 1.62 -15.12 9.16
CA ARG A 190 0.20 -14.79 9.01
C ARG A 190 -0.21 -14.73 7.55
N TYR A 191 0.54 -14.04 6.71
CA TYR A 191 0.21 -13.91 5.30
C TYR A 191 0.45 -15.21 4.52
N ALA A 192 1.49 -15.96 4.84
CA ALA A 192 1.74 -17.27 4.21
C ALA A 192 0.59 -18.26 4.44
N ALA A 193 -0.12 -18.14 5.56
CA ALA A 193 -1.28 -18.98 5.88
C ALA A 193 -2.58 -18.58 5.15
N ILE A 194 -2.65 -17.41 4.54
CA ILE A 194 -3.82 -16.96 3.77
C ILE A 194 -3.76 -17.57 2.36
N PRO A 195 -4.78 -18.31 1.91
CA PRO A 195 -4.72 -19.09 0.65
C PRO A 195 -4.33 -18.27 -0.58
N SER A 196 -4.83 -17.05 -0.73
CA SER A 196 -4.53 -16.18 -1.87
C SER A 196 -3.06 -15.74 -1.90
N TYR A 197 -2.47 -15.46 -0.73
CA TYR A 197 -1.06 -15.09 -0.62
C TYR A 197 -0.15 -16.32 -0.71
N GLY A 198 -0.53 -17.45 -0.11
CA GLY A 198 0.18 -18.72 -0.29
C GLY A 198 0.27 -19.11 -1.77
N ALA A 199 -0.83 -18.99 -2.51
CA ALA A 199 -0.82 -19.20 -3.96
C ALA A 199 0.05 -18.15 -4.71
N ASN A 200 0.16 -16.92 -4.20
CA ASN A 200 1.04 -15.90 -4.77
C ASN A 200 2.51 -16.27 -4.58
N PHE A 201 2.91 -16.69 -3.39
CA PHE A 201 4.27 -17.18 -3.12
C PHE A 201 4.61 -18.41 -3.99
N ALA A 202 3.70 -19.36 -4.11
CA ALA A 202 3.90 -20.54 -4.97
C ALA A 202 4.09 -20.17 -6.45
N ARG A 203 3.31 -19.21 -6.98
CA ARG A 203 3.45 -18.77 -8.39
C ARG A 203 4.81 -18.16 -8.71
N GLN A 204 5.43 -17.48 -7.77
CA GLN A 204 6.74 -16.86 -7.95
C GLN A 204 7.90 -17.76 -7.45
N GLY A 205 7.59 -18.96 -6.95
CA GLY A 205 8.59 -19.89 -6.41
C GLY A 205 9.37 -19.29 -5.24
N ALA A 206 8.70 -18.51 -4.36
CA ALA A 206 9.32 -17.77 -3.28
C ALA A 206 8.67 -18.05 -1.93
N VAL A 207 9.39 -17.75 -0.87
CA VAL A 207 8.86 -17.66 0.49
C VAL A 207 8.69 -16.20 0.90
N ALA A 208 7.87 -15.95 1.92
CA ALA A 208 7.57 -14.57 2.35
C ALA A 208 8.83 -13.73 2.67
N ALA A 209 9.86 -14.34 3.25
CA ALA A 209 11.12 -13.67 3.59
C ALA A 209 11.87 -13.09 2.37
N GLU A 210 11.63 -13.64 1.17
CA GLU A 210 12.22 -13.13 -0.07
C GLU A 210 11.49 -11.90 -0.64
N THR A 211 10.40 -11.46 -0.01
CA THR A 211 9.54 -10.37 -0.50
C THR A 211 9.49 -9.17 0.44
N VAL A 212 10.36 -9.12 1.44
CA VAL A 212 10.40 -8.07 2.45
C VAL A 212 11.74 -7.32 2.45
N LEU A 213 11.77 -6.16 3.10
CA LEU A 213 12.97 -5.44 3.48
C LEU A 213 13.19 -5.61 4.98
N ASP A 214 14.24 -6.33 5.36
CA ASP A 214 14.60 -6.61 6.75
C ASP A 214 16.08 -6.30 6.93
N ALA A 215 16.38 -5.26 7.71
CA ALA A 215 17.75 -4.79 7.96
C ALA A 215 18.63 -5.86 8.65
N GLY A 216 18.03 -6.81 9.36
CA GLY A 216 18.74 -7.94 9.97
C GLY A 216 19.04 -9.09 9.00
N ALA A 217 18.47 -9.10 7.79
CA ALA A 217 18.56 -10.21 6.85
C ALA A 217 19.06 -9.83 5.44
N HIS A 218 18.96 -8.54 5.06
CA HIS A 218 19.24 -8.10 3.69
C HIS A 218 20.03 -6.78 3.64
N PRO A 219 20.81 -6.53 2.58
CA PRO A 219 21.31 -5.19 2.26
C PRO A 219 20.12 -4.33 1.75
N VAL A 220 19.45 -3.64 2.68
CA VAL A 220 18.17 -2.96 2.44
C VAL A 220 18.25 -1.93 1.31
N ALA A 221 19.35 -1.14 1.25
CA ALA A 221 19.53 -0.11 0.23
C ALA A 221 19.55 -0.69 -1.19
N GLU A 222 20.33 -1.75 -1.41
CA GLU A 222 20.46 -2.42 -2.72
C GLU A 222 19.14 -3.08 -3.13
N ARG A 223 18.46 -3.69 -2.16
CA ARG A 223 17.17 -4.35 -2.40
C ARG A 223 16.05 -3.34 -2.65
N LEU A 224 16.04 -2.22 -1.95
CA LEU A 224 15.14 -1.10 -2.23
C LEU A 224 15.38 -0.54 -3.64
N ALA A 225 16.62 -0.33 -4.03
CA ALA A 225 16.97 0.11 -5.38
C ALA A 225 16.44 -0.85 -6.46
N SER A 226 16.52 -2.18 -6.20
CA SER A 226 15.97 -3.20 -7.10
C SER A 226 14.44 -3.10 -7.25
N TYR A 227 13.72 -2.83 -6.17
CA TYR A 227 12.27 -2.57 -6.24
C TYR A 227 11.96 -1.28 -7.01
N ARG A 228 12.70 -0.19 -6.72
CA ARG A 228 12.48 1.12 -7.37
C ARG A 228 12.74 1.12 -8.86
N ALA A 229 13.52 0.19 -9.36
CA ALA A 229 13.78 0.05 -10.80
C ALA A 229 12.58 -0.54 -11.58
N GLY A 230 11.61 -1.18 -10.91
CA GLY A 230 10.58 -1.97 -11.56
C GLY A 230 9.17 -1.39 -11.54
N VAL A 231 8.82 -0.58 -10.54
CA VAL A 231 7.46 -0.06 -10.31
C VAL A 231 7.43 1.47 -10.36
N ASP A 232 6.27 2.09 -10.18
CA ASP A 232 6.15 3.56 -10.13
C ASP A 232 6.26 4.08 -8.69
N GLU A 233 5.80 3.28 -7.72
CA GLU A 233 5.83 3.63 -6.31
C GLU A 233 6.17 2.41 -5.44
N VAL A 234 7.16 2.56 -4.54
CA VAL A 234 7.45 1.59 -3.49
C VAL A 234 6.90 2.12 -2.16
N VAL A 235 5.99 1.37 -1.57
CA VAL A 235 5.42 1.70 -0.27
C VAL A 235 6.13 0.87 0.81
N LEU A 236 6.96 1.53 1.62
CA LEU A 236 7.63 0.92 2.76
C LEU A 236 6.61 0.73 3.89
N ARG A 237 6.00 -0.46 3.96
CA ARG A 237 5.04 -0.79 5.02
C ARG A 237 5.80 -1.03 6.33
N ALA A 238 5.78 -0.03 7.18
CA ALA A 238 6.53 -0.04 8.43
C ALA A 238 6.10 -1.20 9.34
N ILE A 239 7.07 -1.99 9.76
CA ILE A 239 6.99 -2.94 10.86
C ILE A 239 7.96 -2.44 11.92
N THR A 240 7.42 -1.91 13.00
CA THR A 240 8.16 -1.27 14.08
C THR A 240 8.12 -2.13 15.36
N PRO A 241 8.98 -1.90 16.35
CA PRO A 241 8.99 -2.71 17.58
C PRO A 241 7.68 -2.72 18.36
N ALA A 242 7.03 -1.55 18.54
CA ALA A 242 5.84 -1.44 19.40
C ALA A 242 4.72 -0.53 18.85
N ASP A 243 4.84 -0.02 17.63
CA ASP A 243 3.89 0.91 17.00
C ASP A 243 3.69 2.23 17.79
N THR A 244 4.71 2.68 18.52
CA THR A 244 4.71 3.99 19.17
C THR A 244 5.06 5.09 18.16
N LEU A 245 4.77 6.35 18.51
CA LEU A 245 5.18 7.49 17.67
C LEU A 245 6.71 7.53 17.49
N GLU A 246 7.46 7.27 18.55
CA GLU A 246 8.93 7.24 18.53
C GLU A 246 9.46 6.17 17.57
N ASP A 247 8.89 4.96 17.59
CA ASP A 247 9.22 3.91 16.65
C ASP A 247 8.98 4.31 15.20
N TYR A 248 7.83 4.92 14.91
CA TYR A 248 7.51 5.39 13.56
C TYR A 248 8.39 6.55 13.11
N LEU A 249 8.72 7.50 13.99
CA LEU A 249 9.66 8.59 13.67
C LEU A 249 11.05 8.06 13.40
N SER A 250 11.53 7.09 14.20
CA SER A 250 12.80 6.39 13.97
C SER A 250 12.77 5.65 12.62
N PHE A 251 11.68 4.95 12.31
CA PHE A 251 11.51 4.29 11.01
C PHE A 251 11.61 5.28 9.85
N VAL A 252 10.91 6.41 9.93
CA VAL A 252 10.94 7.47 8.89
C VAL A 252 12.37 7.99 8.70
N ALA A 253 13.09 8.27 9.79
CA ALA A 253 14.48 8.75 9.72
C ALA A 253 15.41 7.73 9.06
N HIS A 254 15.33 6.45 9.45
CA HIS A 254 16.12 5.38 8.84
C HIS A 254 15.76 5.15 7.36
N ALA A 255 14.47 5.20 7.03
CA ALA A 255 14.01 5.05 5.65
C ALA A 255 14.47 6.23 4.77
N ALA A 256 14.47 7.46 5.28
CA ALA A 256 14.96 8.64 4.55
C ALA A 256 16.45 8.54 4.21
N ALA A 257 17.24 7.91 5.07
CA ALA A 257 18.68 7.68 4.81
C ALA A 257 18.96 6.65 3.69
N LEU A 258 17.90 5.98 3.17
CA LEU A 258 18.00 5.02 2.07
C LEU A 258 17.65 5.64 0.70
N LEU A 259 17.12 6.88 0.67
CA LEU A 259 16.69 7.58 -0.55
C LEU A 259 17.84 8.32 -1.22
#